data_6496014f24480954a0f5368bbaec6e30
#
_entry.id   6496014f24480954a0f5368bbaec6e30
#
_cell.length_a   1.000
_cell.length_b   1.000
_cell.length_c   1.000
_cell.angle_alpha   90.00
_cell.angle_beta   90.00
_cell.angle_gamma   90.00
#
_symmetry.space_group_name_H-M   'P 1'
#
loop_
_entity.id
_entity.type
_entity.pdbx_description
1 polymer ?
#
loop_
_entity_poly.entity_id
_entity_poly.type
_entity_poly.pdbx_seq_one_letter_code
_entity_poly.pdbx_strand_id
1 'polypeptide(L)'
;MATGALPPLRSRMAALPPDLVLPPVAHATDSGRDAAVVQRLLETGQPAHAFGRVGDLARQLARIRPDGDWSRAPAQLLVFAADHGLADEGLSDEPQTTTVERVVGLLEGRTPVNQLARQHGMAVTVVDAGLGHALPPLPPPDSAHAALQLRKIAYGSRNPRLGPAMSVPQAVAALHAGMDVVRHLEGDVLLLGDTAVANEASAALLLSRLCGVPLADAYAPGLQQMMETDPALWQKRLDVLLAVGTRHRHAVGPMAALAALGGYEIAMMAGAMLQAASERRLVMVDSLAGGAAALVARGLVPAVGDYLVFAQRTTETGHRLMLIHLQAQPLLDLDMRLQQGLACLLAWPLGKAARDLAGSVKA
;
A
#
# COMPACT_ATOMS: atom_id res chain seq x y z
N MET A 1 29.16 15.13 6.49
CA MET A 1 27.76 15.48 6.28
C MET A 1 26.95 14.85 7.41
N ALA A 2 26.31 15.65 8.24
CA ALA A 2 25.65 15.18 9.45
C ALA A 2 24.45 14.29 9.06
N THR A 3 24.48 13.03 9.49
CA THR A 3 23.32 12.13 9.46
C THR A 3 22.31 12.61 10.50
N GLY A 4 21.51 13.61 10.12
CA GLY A 4 20.36 14.01 10.91
C GLY A 4 19.37 12.86 10.95
N ALA A 5 19.23 12.19 12.10
CA ALA A 5 18.20 11.22 12.33
C ALA A 5 16.84 11.87 12.03
N LEU A 6 16.07 11.31 11.09
CA LEU A 6 14.70 11.71 10.81
C LEU A 6 13.89 11.63 12.12
N PRO A 7 13.02 12.62 12.41
CA PRO A 7 12.18 12.54 13.59
C PRO A 7 11.34 11.27 13.53
N PRO A 8 11.23 10.51 14.65
CA PRO A 8 10.40 9.33 14.70
C PRO A 8 8.97 9.69 14.32
N LEU A 9 8.27 8.75 13.64
CA LEU A 9 6.80 8.81 13.46
C LEU A 9 6.22 9.36 14.75
N ARG A 10 5.54 10.50 14.70
CA ARG A 10 5.03 11.17 15.89
C ARG A 10 4.04 10.26 16.60
N SER A 11 4.55 9.31 17.37
CA SER A 11 3.80 8.44 18.26
C SER A 11 3.39 9.23 19.51
N ARG A 12 2.49 10.22 19.37
CA ARG A 12 1.57 10.48 20.45
C ARG A 12 0.53 9.36 20.34
N MET A 13 0.65 8.37 21.18
CA MET A 13 -0.35 7.32 21.35
C MET A 13 -1.65 8.03 21.83
N ALA A 14 -2.43 8.55 20.88
CA ALA A 14 -3.82 8.78 21.14
C ALA A 14 -4.42 7.43 21.49
N ALA A 15 -5.27 7.37 22.51
CA ALA A 15 -5.95 6.13 22.86
C ALA A 15 -6.62 5.55 21.61
N LEU A 16 -6.38 4.27 21.33
CA LEU A 16 -7.02 3.59 20.22
C LEU A 16 -8.54 3.54 20.48
N PRO A 17 -9.37 3.60 19.42
CA PRO A 17 -10.79 3.40 19.56
C PRO A 17 -11.07 2.06 20.29
N PRO A 18 -12.01 2.02 21.23
CA PRO A 18 -12.26 0.81 22.03
C PRO A 18 -12.70 -0.39 21.17
N ASP A 19 -13.35 -0.13 20.05
CA ASP A 19 -13.83 -1.16 19.13
C ASP A 19 -12.75 -1.63 18.12
N LEU A 20 -11.56 -1.03 18.12
CA LEU A 20 -10.47 -1.45 17.26
C LEU A 20 -9.71 -2.61 17.87
N VAL A 21 -9.92 -3.79 17.32
CA VAL A 21 -9.17 -5.00 17.67
C VAL A 21 -8.06 -5.20 16.66
N LEU A 22 -6.81 -5.10 17.13
CA LEU A 22 -5.62 -5.32 16.30
C LEU A 22 -5.11 -6.75 16.50
N PRO A 23 -4.72 -7.45 15.42
CA PRO A 23 -4.12 -8.76 15.54
C PRO A 23 -2.70 -8.63 16.12
N PRO A 24 -2.20 -9.63 16.87
CA PRO A 24 -0.85 -9.65 17.40
C PRO A 24 0.15 -9.80 16.24
N VAL A 25 1.10 -8.89 16.11
CA VAL A 25 2.18 -8.94 15.11
C VAL A 25 3.51 -9.01 15.84
N ALA A 26 4.23 -10.10 15.67
CA ALA A 26 5.59 -10.24 16.19
C ALA A 26 6.62 -9.61 15.23
N HIS A 27 7.71 -9.07 15.76
CA HIS A 27 8.82 -8.66 14.93
C HIS A 27 9.43 -9.86 14.18
N ALA A 28 9.74 -9.67 12.90
CA ALA A 28 10.46 -10.66 12.09
C ALA A 28 11.97 -10.45 12.23
N THR A 29 12.50 -10.78 13.42
CA THR A 29 13.91 -10.68 13.74
C THR A 29 14.47 -12.07 14.00
N ASP A 30 15.51 -12.47 13.27
CA ASP A 30 16.21 -13.74 13.47
C ASP A 30 17.62 -13.64 12.89
N SER A 31 18.61 -13.40 13.76
CA SER A 31 20.02 -13.29 13.36
C SER A 31 20.60 -14.61 12.86
N GLY A 32 20.10 -15.75 13.34
CA GLY A 32 20.53 -17.07 12.89
C GLY A 32 20.10 -17.33 11.45
N ARG A 33 18.87 -16.93 11.09
CA ARG A 33 18.37 -17.05 9.71
C ARG A 33 19.12 -16.10 8.77
N ASP A 34 19.40 -14.87 9.20
CA ASP A 34 20.25 -13.95 8.42
C ASP A 34 21.61 -14.57 8.09
N ALA A 35 22.28 -15.15 9.09
CA ALA A 35 23.57 -15.81 8.90
C ALA A 35 23.47 -17.01 7.95
N ALA A 36 22.40 -17.82 8.06
CA ALA A 36 22.18 -18.97 7.18
C ALA A 36 21.98 -18.55 5.72
N VAL A 37 21.22 -17.47 5.45
CA VAL A 37 21.09 -16.93 4.10
C VAL A 37 22.42 -16.40 3.58
N VAL A 38 23.16 -15.63 4.40
CA VAL A 38 24.48 -15.12 4.01
C VAL A 38 25.43 -16.26 3.66
N GLN A 39 25.49 -17.34 4.47
CA GLN A 39 26.32 -18.51 4.19
C GLN A 39 25.94 -19.17 2.85
N ARG A 40 24.65 -19.34 2.57
CA ARG A 40 24.18 -19.89 1.29
C ARG A 40 24.57 -19.00 0.10
N LEU A 41 24.46 -17.68 0.22
CA LEU A 41 24.90 -16.76 -0.83
C LEU A 41 26.39 -16.89 -1.09
N LEU A 42 27.21 -17.07 -0.06
CA LEU A 42 28.66 -17.31 -0.20
C LEU A 42 28.99 -18.64 -0.90
N GLU A 43 28.16 -19.68 -0.70
CA GLU A 43 28.32 -20.99 -1.37
C GLU A 43 28.17 -20.90 -2.90
N THR A 44 27.55 -19.84 -3.43
CA THR A 44 27.51 -19.58 -4.88
C THR A 44 28.85 -19.14 -5.46
N GLY A 45 29.87 -18.93 -4.63
CA GLY A 45 31.17 -18.39 -5.03
C GLY A 45 31.20 -16.87 -5.20
N GLN A 46 30.10 -16.18 -4.85
CA GLN A 46 29.99 -14.72 -4.89
C GLN A 46 29.94 -14.14 -3.48
N PRO A 47 30.49 -12.94 -3.24
CA PRO A 47 30.33 -12.27 -1.96
C PRO A 47 28.84 -11.92 -1.73
N ALA A 48 28.34 -12.12 -0.51
CA ALA A 48 26.91 -11.95 -0.19
C ALA A 48 26.35 -10.57 -0.59
N HIS A 49 27.17 -9.51 -0.50
CA HIS A 49 26.76 -8.15 -0.90
C HIS A 49 26.56 -7.98 -2.41
N ALA A 50 27.12 -8.89 -3.25
CA ALA A 50 26.91 -8.83 -4.70
C ALA A 50 25.47 -9.08 -5.12
N PHE A 51 24.66 -9.70 -4.25
CA PHE A 51 23.24 -9.92 -4.48
C PHE A 51 22.36 -8.67 -4.21
N GLY A 52 22.94 -7.62 -3.61
CA GLY A 52 22.27 -6.34 -3.39
C GLY A 52 20.87 -6.50 -2.80
N ARG A 53 19.87 -5.82 -3.39
CA ARG A 53 18.48 -5.82 -2.92
C ARG A 53 17.80 -7.19 -2.93
N VAL A 54 18.19 -8.08 -3.85
CA VAL A 54 17.62 -9.44 -3.89
C VAL A 54 18.13 -10.27 -2.69
N GLY A 55 19.39 -10.09 -2.31
CA GLY A 55 19.95 -10.70 -1.10
C GLY A 55 19.30 -10.16 0.18
N ASP A 56 19.01 -8.83 0.25
CA ASP A 56 18.29 -8.24 1.37
C ASP A 56 16.87 -8.82 1.49
N LEU A 57 16.17 -8.96 0.35
CA LEU A 57 14.85 -9.56 0.30
C LEU A 57 14.88 -11.04 0.73
N ALA A 58 15.90 -11.80 0.31
CA ALA A 58 16.06 -13.18 0.74
C ALA A 58 16.21 -13.30 2.28
N ARG A 59 16.99 -12.42 2.90
CA ARG A 59 17.10 -12.34 4.36
C ARG A 59 15.78 -11.97 5.03
N GLN A 60 15.07 -10.99 4.48
CA GLN A 60 13.75 -10.59 4.99
C GLN A 60 12.76 -11.76 4.93
N LEU A 61 12.71 -12.49 3.82
CA LEU A 61 11.88 -13.68 3.66
C LEU A 61 12.20 -14.75 4.68
N ALA A 62 13.50 -15.04 4.92
CA ALA A 62 13.93 -16.01 5.90
C ALA A 62 13.52 -15.63 7.34
N ARG A 63 13.52 -14.35 7.69
CA ARG A 63 13.02 -13.85 8.99
C ARG A 63 11.50 -13.93 9.10
N ILE A 64 10.76 -13.64 8.02
CA ILE A 64 9.30 -13.74 8.00
C ILE A 64 8.85 -15.18 8.22
N ARG A 65 9.49 -16.14 7.52
CA ARG A 65 9.19 -17.58 7.61
C ARG A 65 10.41 -18.37 8.06
N PRO A 66 10.62 -18.49 9.37
CA PRO A 66 11.77 -19.26 9.90
C PRO A 66 11.73 -20.75 9.56
N ASP A 67 10.54 -21.32 9.30
CA ASP A 67 10.37 -22.68 8.80
C ASP A 67 10.83 -22.85 7.34
N GLY A 68 11.03 -21.76 6.62
CA GLY A 68 11.41 -21.75 5.21
C GLY A 68 10.33 -22.27 4.27
N ASP A 69 9.12 -22.53 4.79
CA ASP A 69 8.01 -23.05 3.99
C ASP A 69 7.23 -21.91 3.32
N TRP A 70 7.48 -21.72 2.05
CA TRP A 70 6.78 -20.81 1.14
C TRP A 70 5.92 -21.58 0.13
N SER A 71 5.48 -22.79 0.49
CA SER A 71 4.75 -23.70 -0.39
C SER A 71 3.24 -23.47 -0.42
N ARG A 72 2.71 -22.70 0.52
CA ARG A 72 1.29 -22.38 0.53
C ARG A 72 0.94 -21.66 -0.76
N ALA A 73 -0.25 -21.84 -1.24
CA ALA A 73 -0.84 -21.35 -2.49
C ALA A 73 -0.13 -20.18 -3.20
N PRO A 74 -0.29 -19.97 -4.49
CA PRO A 74 0.37 -18.90 -5.23
C PRO A 74 0.07 -17.52 -4.62
N ALA A 75 0.99 -16.58 -4.81
CA ALA A 75 0.77 -15.20 -4.43
C ALA A 75 -0.53 -14.65 -5.01
N GLN A 76 -1.20 -13.76 -4.31
CA GLN A 76 -2.47 -13.18 -4.72
C GLN A 76 -2.38 -11.66 -4.81
N LEU A 77 -3.04 -11.09 -5.82
CA LEU A 77 -3.17 -9.65 -5.97
C LEU A 77 -4.54 -9.19 -5.49
N LEU A 78 -4.55 -8.28 -4.54
CA LEU A 78 -5.73 -7.56 -4.06
C LEU A 78 -5.69 -6.11 -4.58
N VAL A 79 -6.74 -5.68 -5.27
CA VAL A 79 -6.91 -4.29 -5.72
C VAL A 79 -8.08 -3.69 -4.97
N PHE A 80 -7.78 -2.74 -4.08
CA PHE A 80 -8.80 -2.05 -3.28
C PHE A 80 -9.30 -0.82 -4.04
N ALA A 81 -10.62 -0.68 -4.14
CA ALA A 81 -11.26 0.39 -4.89
C ALA A 81 -12.21 1.22 -4.00
N ALA A 82 -12.07 2.54 -4.05
CA ALA A 82 -13.01 3.46 -3.41
C ALA A 82 -13.02 4.81 -4.13
N ASP A 83 -14.07 5.59 -3.92
CA ASP A 83 -14.13 6.98 -4.37
C ASP A 83 -13.88 7.95 -3.22
N HIS A 84 -13.32 9.11 -3.56
CA HIS A 84 -12.95 10.15 -2.62
C HIS A 84 -13.78 11.41 -2.83
N GLY A 85 -14.45 11.90 -1.79
CA GLY A 85 -15.12 13.21 -1.84
C GLY A 85 -14.15 14.38 -2.07
N LEU A 86 -12.86 14.16 -1.88
CA LEU A 86 -11.81 15.14 -2.19
C LEU A 86 -11.67 15.38 -3.71
N ALA A 87 -12.11 14.45 -4.55
CA ALA A 87 -12.12 14.61 -6.00
C ALA A 87 -13.02 15.78 -6.46
N ASP A 88 -14.08 16.13 -5.71
CA ASP A 88 -14.97 17.26 -5.99
C ASP A 88 -14.24 18.61 -5.94
N GLU A 89 -13.05 18.67 -5.37
CA GLU A 89 -12.25 19.89 -5.26
C GLU A 89 -11.32 20.12 -6.48
N GLY A 90 -11.46 19.33 -7.54
CA GLY A 90 -10.67 19.47 -8.77
C GLY A 90 -9.20 19.07 -8.61
N LEU A 91 -8.91 18.11 -7.73
CA LEU A 91 -7.56 17.59 -7.49
C LEU A 91 -7.11 16.57 -8.53
N SER A 92 -7.98 16.16 -9.43
CA SER A 92 -7.71 15.30 -10.57
C SER A 92 -8.34 15.87 -11.83
N ASP A 93 -7.75 15.59 -12.98
CA ASP A 93 -8.35 15.88 -14.29
C ASP A 93 -9.31 14.76 -14.73
N GLU A 94 -9.27 13.62 -14.04
CA GLU A 94 -10.14 12.47 -14.31
C GLU A 94 -11.49 12.60 -13.56
N PRO A 95 -12.62 12.26 -14.21
CA PRO A 95 -13.90 12.18 -13.53
C PRO A 95 -13.94 10.99 -12.57
N GLN A 96 -14.76 11.05 -11.52
CA GLN A 96 -14.89 9.96 -10.54
C GLN A 96 -15.35 8.63 -11.16
N THR A 97 -16.10 8.68 -12.27
CA THR A 97 -16.51 7.48 -13.02
C THR A 97 -15.33 6.61 -13.49
N THR A 98 -14.15 7.21 -13.65
CA THR A 98 -12.92 6.50 -14.02
C THR A 98 -12.57 5.37 -13.04
N THR A 99 -12.87 5.53 -11.75
CA THR A 99 -12.67 4.46 -10.75
C THR A 99 -13.48 3.22 -11.12
N VAL A 100 -14.77 3.38 -11.41
CA VAL A 100 -15.65 2.28 -11.82
C VAL A 100 -15.21 1.67 -13.15
N GLU A 101 -14.83 2.47 -14.12
CA GLU A 101 -14.35 2.00 -15.44
C GLU A 101 -13.10 1.14 -15.29
N ARG A 102 -12.15 1.53 -14.42
CA ARG A 102 -10.96 0.76 -14.08
C ARG A 102 -11.31 -0.55 -13.40
N VAL A 103 -12.24 -0.54 -12.46
CA VAL A 103 -12.73 -1.74 -11.77
C VAL A 103 -13.38 -2.70 -12.75
N VAL A 104 -14.25 -2.21 -13.63
CA VAL A 104 -14.90 -3.02 -14.68
C VAL A 104 -13.85 -3.64 -15.60
N GLY A 105 -12.83 -2.87 -16.02
CA GLY A 105 -11.74 -3.40 -16.84
C GLY A 105 -10.99 -4.55 -16.19
N LEU A 106 -10.74 -4.46 -14.87
CA LEU A 106 -10.13 -5.56 -14.08
C LEU A 106 -11.05 -6.78 -14.01
N LEU A 107 -12.34 -6.57 -13.70
CA LEU A 107 -13.32 -7.65 -13.57
C LEU A 107 -13.58 -8.38 -14.90
N GLU A 108 -13.47 -7.69 -16.02
CA GLU A 108 -13.58 -8.27 -17.36
C GLU A 108 -12.26 -8.84 -17.91
N GLY A 109 -11.18 -8.84 -17.13
CA GLY A 109 -9.91 -9.41 -17.54
C GLY A 109 -9.15 -8.67 -18.65
N ARG A 110 -9.51 -7.39 -18.93
CA ARG A 110 -9.04 -6.61 -20.08
C ARG A 110 -7.79 -5.76 -19.82
N THR A 111 -7.32 -5.70 -18.57
CA THR A 111 -6.23 -4.79 -18.19
C THR A 111 -4.86 -5.46 -18.28
N PRO A 112 -3.76 -4.66 -18.39
CA PRO A 112 -2.40 -5.17 -18.26
C PRO A 112 -2.16 -5.93 -16.93
N VAL A 113 -2.84 -5.55 -15.85
CA VAL A 113 -2.80 -6.24 -14.56
C VAL A 113 -3.25 -7.70 -14.71
N ASN A 114 -4.40 -7.93 -15.36
CA ASN A 114 -4.90 -9.29 -15.61
C ASN A 114 -3.93 -10.09 -16.47
N GLN A 115 -3.32 -9.45 -17.48
CA GLN A 115 -2.37 -10.13 -18.37
C GLN A 115 -1.13 -10.58 -17.60
N LEU A 116 -0.51 -9.70 -16.80
CA LEU A 116 0.68 -10.03 -16.01
C LEU A 116 0.36 -11.02 -14.90
N ALA A 117 -0.79 -10.86 -14.22
CA ALA A 117 -1.22 -11.82 -13.20
C ALA A 117 -1.34 -13.23 -13.77
N ARG A 118 -1.95 -13.40 -14.95
CA ARG A 118 -2.03 -14.71 -15.65
C ARG A 118 -0.65 -15.28 -15.98
N GLN A 119 0.31 -14.45 -16.43
CA GLN A 119 1.68 -14.90 -16.70
C GLN A 119 2.36 -15.46 -15.45
N HIS A 120 1.97 -14.97 -14.28
CA HIS A 120 2.52 -15.42 -13.00
C HIS A 120 1.68 -16.53 -12.33
N GLY A 121 0.57 -16.96 -12.93
CA GLY A 121 -0.39 -17.89 -12.33
C GLY A 121 -1.04 -17.32 -11.07
N MET A 122 -1.25 -16.00 -11.02
CA MET A 122 -1.70 -15.27 -9.84
C MET A 122 -3.18 -14.89 -9.97
N ALA A 123 -3.97 -15.16 -8.95
CA ALA A 123 -5.34 -14.68 -8.86
C ALA A 123 -5.39 -13.18 -8.58
N VAL A 124 -6.37 -12.50 -9.17
CA VAL A 124 -6.68 -11.09 -8.94
C VAL A 124 -8.03 -10.98 -8.25
N THR A 125 -8.09 -10.26 -7.16
CA THR A 125 -9.33 -9.95 -6.45
C THR A 125 -9.47 -8.44 -6.33
N VAL A 126 -10.58 -7.91 -6.83
CA VAL A 126 -10.99 -6.53 -6.61
C VAL A 126 -11.84 -6.46 -5.35
N VAL A 127 -11.52 -5.55 -4.45
CA VAL A 127 -12.26 -5.30 -3.22
C VAL A 127 -12.95 -3.94 -3.34
N ASP A 128 -14.28 -3.95 -3.45
CA ASP A 128 -15.07 -2.73 -3.34
C ASP A 128 -15.09 -2.27 -1.89
N ALA A 129 -14.23 -1.31 -1.57
CA ALA A 129 -14.14 -0.69 -0.25
C ALA A 129 -15.11 0.49 -0.10
N GLY A 130 -15.48 1.13 -1.21
CA GLY A 130 -16.34 2.31 -1.17
C GLY A 130 -16.51 2.99 -2.52
N LEU A 131 -16.89 2.26 -3.57
CA LEU A 131 -17.25 2.87 -4.85
C LEU A 131 -18.50 3.74 -4.67
N GLY A 132 -18.47 4.97 -5.17
CA GLY A 132 -19.57 5.92 -5.15
C GLY A 132 -20.67 5.57 -6.17
N HIS A 133 -20.30 4.87 -7.23
CA HIS A 133 -21.21 4.47 -8.31
C HIS A 133 -21.44 2.96 -8.31
N ALA A 134 -22.60 2.55 -8.78
CA ALA A 134 -22.91 1.13 -8.96
C ALA A 134 -22.08 0.53 -10.10
N LEU A 135 -21.65 -0.70 -9.92
CA LEU A 135 -21.07 -1.49 -11.00
C LEU A 135 -22.17 -1.89 -11.99
N PRO A 136 -21.89 -1.84 -13.30
CA PRO A 136 -22.80 -2.38 -14.30
C PRO A 136 -22.96 -3.89 -14.15
N PRO A 137 -23.95 -4.53 -14.79
CA PRO A 137 -24.01 -5.98 -14.89
C PRO A 137 -22.70 -6.52 -15.48
N LEU A 138 -22.09 -7.45 -14.75
CA LEU A 138 -20.82 -8.08 -15.15
C LEU A 138 -21.10 -9.38 -15.91
N PRO A 139 -20.25 -9.76 -16.88
CA PRO A 139 -20.33 -11.07 -17.51
C PRO A 139 -20.10 -12.18 -16.47
N PRO A 140 -20.56 -13.42 -16.75
CA PRO A 140 -20.24 -14.54 -15.91
C PRO A 140 -18.71 -14.66 -15.69
N PRO A 141 -18.24 -14.90 -14.46
CA PRO A 141 -16.82 -15.00 -14.18
C PRO A 141 -16.21 -16.22 -14.91
N ASP A 142 -15.08 -16.01 -15.54
CA ASP A 142 -14.21 -17.08 -16.03
C ASP A 142 -12.81 -16.97 -15.40
N SER A 143 -11.91 -17.88 -15.75
CA SER A 143 -10.56 -17.92 -15.20
C SER A 143 -9.68 -16.71 -15.57
N ALA A 144 -10.10 -15.91 -16.54
CA ALA A 144 -9.41 -14.68 -16.97
C ALA A 144 -9.84 -13.45 -16.19
N HIS A 145 -11.00 -13.51 -15.54
CA HIS A 145 -11.62 -12.41 -14.81
C HIS A 145 -11.07 -12.30 -13.38
N ALA A 146 -11.03 -11.09 -12.86
CA ALA A 146 -10.79 -10.89 -11.44
C ALA A 146 -12.04 -11.25 -10.63
N ALA A 147 -11.83 -11.79 -9.42
CA ALA A 147 -12.91 -11.94 -8.45
C ALA A 147 -13.32 -10.60 -7.85
N LEU A 148 -14.60 -10.44 -7.50
CA LEU A 148 -15.09 -9.25 -6.81
C LEU A 148 -15.48 -9.61 -5.38
N GLN A 149 -14.95 -8.86 -4.41
CA GLN A 149 -15.39 -8.90 -3.03
C GLN A 149 -16.08 -7.59 -2.65
N LEU A 150 -17.33 -7.64 -2.27
CA LEU A 150 -18.10 -6.49 -1.79
C LEU A 150 -17.82 -6.30 -0.29
N ARG A 151 -17.09 -5.24 0.05
CA ARG A 151 -16.75 -4.84 1.43
C ARG A 151 -17.08 -3.38 1.71
N LYS A 152 -17.93 -2.78 0.87
CA LYS A 152 -18.28 -1.36 0.86
C LYS A 152 -18.69 -0.86 2.26
N ILE A 153 -17.96 0.13 2.78
CA ILE A 153 -18.28 0.81 4.03
C ILE A 153 -19.28 1.95 3.80
N ALA A 154 -19.08 2.70 2.71
CA ALA A 154 -19.98 3.74 2.26
C ALA A 154 -19.76 4.02 0.77
N TYR A 155 -20.60 4.87 0.19
CA TYR A 155 -20.51 5.28 -1.22
C TYR A 155 -19.51 6.44 -1.39
N GLY A 156 -18.22 6.13 -1.28
CA GLY A 156 -17.13 7.09 -1.25
C GLY A 156 -16.90 7.73 0.12
N SER A 157 -15.70 8.28 0.33
CA SER A 157 -15.43 9.09 1.51
C SER A 157 -16.10 10.46 1.38
N ARG A 158 -16.32 11.13 2.51
CA ARG A 158 -16.78 12.52 2.51
C ARG A 158 -15.64 13.44 2.09
N ASN A 159 -16.01 14.67 1.69
CA ASN A 159 -15.04 15.70 1.36
C ASN A 159 -14.36 16.24 2.64
N PRO A 160 -13.04 16.01 2.84
CA PRO A 160 -12.34 16.47 4.04
C PRO A 160 -12.22 17.99 4.14
N ARG A 161 -12.52 18.73 3.09
CA ARG A 161 -12.62 20.19 3.16
C ARG A 161 -13.83 20.64 3.99
N LEU A 162 -14.90 19.85 4.01
CA LEU A 162 -16.16 20.15 4.71
C LEU A 162 -16.23 19.51 6.09
N GLY A 163 -15.63 18.32 6.28
CA GLY A 163 -15.63 17.58 7.54
C GLY A 163 -14.65 16.41 7.45
N PRO A 164 -14.56 15.49 8.44
CA PRO A 164 -13.72 14.32 8.33
C PRO A 164 -14.10 13.43 7.14
N ALA A 165 -13.10 12.86 6.44
CA ALA A 165 -13.32 11.97 5.29
C ALA A 165 -14.21 10.76 5.65
N MET A 166 -14.06 10.24 6.86
CA MET A 166 -14.91 9.19 7.42
C MET A 166 -15.05 9.39 8.93
N SER A 167 -16.07 8.81 9.55
CA SER A 167 -16.14 8.75 11.00
C SER A 167 -15.12 7.75 11.56
N VAL A 168 -14.75 7.88 12.83
CA VAL A 168 -13.86 6.92 13.48
C VAL A 168 -14.43 5.49 13.43
N PRO A 169 -15.72 5.25 13.70
CA PRO A 169 -16.30 3.92 13.52
C PRO A 169 -16.20 3.39 12.08
N GLN A 170 -16.37 4.24 11.06
CA GLN A 170 -16.19 3.83 9.66
C GLN A 170 -14.73 3.46 9.36
N ALA A 171 -13.75 4.21 9.88
CA ALA A 171 -12.33 3.88 9.74
C ALA A 171 -11.99 2.56 10.41
N VAL A 172 -12.54 2.27 11.61
CA VAL A 172 -12.41 0.98 12.31
C VAL A 172 -13.03 -0.15 11.49
N ALA A 173 -14.24 0.05 10.98
CA ALA A 173 -14.93 -0.95 10.15
C ALA A 173 -14.14 -1.25 8.87
N ALA A 174 -13.54 -0.23 8.22
CA ALA A 174 -12.71 -0.42 7.04
C ALA A 174 -11.42 -1.20 7.35
N LEU A 175 -10.73 -0.90 8.45
CA LEU A 175 -9.58 -1.69 8.91
C LEU A 175 -9.96 -3.16 9.12
N HIS A 176 -11.06 -3.42 9.85
CA HIS A 176 -11.53 -4.79 10.10
C HIS A 176 -11.93 -5.50 8.80
N ALA A 177 -12.60 -4.81 7.86
CA ALA A 177 -12.94 -5.39 6.56
C ALA A 177 -11.69 -5.79 5.77
N GLY A 178 -10.64 -4.98 5.80
CA GLY A 178 -9.34 -5.33 5.20
C GLY A 178 -8.67 -6.54 5.86
N MET A 179 -8.75 -6.65 7.20
CA MET A 179 -8.29 -7.83 7.93
C MET A 179 -9.08 -9.08 7.52
N ASP A 180 -10.41 -8.97 7.43
CA ASP A 180 -11.28 -10.09 7.06
C ASP A 180 -11.03 -10.59 5.63
N VAL A 181 -10.75 -9.69 4.68
CA VAL A 181 -10.35 -10.08 3.33
C VAL A 181 -9.16 -11.01 3.36
N VAL A 182 -8.12 -10.69 4.16
CA VAL A 182 -6.90 -11.49 4.23
C VAL A 182 -7.10 -12.82 4.95
N ARG A 183 -7.89 -12.86 6.03
CA ARG A 183 -8.15 -14.11 6.79
C ARG A 183 -8.74 -15.22 5.94
N HIS A 184 -9.49 -14.87 4.90
CA HIS A 184 -10.16 -15.83 4.02
C HIS A 184 -9.40 -16.11 2.72
N LEU A 185 -8.17 -15.59 2.61
CA LEU A 185 -7.30 -15.84 1.47
C LEU A 185 -6.21 -16.83 1.84
N GLU A 186 -5.93 -17.72 0.91
CA GLU A 186 -4.76 -18.59 0.98
C GLU A 186 -3.52 -17.87 0.44
N GLY A 187 -2.34 -18.44 0.73
CA GLY A 187 -1.07 -17.97 0.20
C GLY A 187 -0.20 -17.22 1.21
N ASP A 188 1.09 -17.19 0.93
CA ASP A 188 2.10 -16.60 1.81
C ASP A 188 2.50 -15.19 1.40
N VAL A 189 2.09 -14.76 0.22
CA VAL A 189 2.45 -13.47 -0.37
C VAL A 189 1.22 -12.77 -0.90
N LEU A 190 1.03 -11.54 -0.47
CA LEU A 190 0.00 -10.65 -0.95
C LEU A 190 0.63 -9.47 -1.70
N LEU A 191 0.12 -9.20 -2.89
CA LEU A 191 0.40 -8.00 -3.64
C LEU A 191 -0.78 -7.05 -3.44
N LEU A 192 -0.51 -5.82 -3.03
CA LEU A 192 -1.56 -4.82 -2.80
C LEU A 192 -1.48 -3.74 -3.87
N GLY A 193 -2.61 -3.50 -4.49
CA GLY A 193 -2.85 -2.37 -5.39
C GLY A 193 -4.10 -1.61 -4.96
N ASP A 194 -4.27 -0.45 -5.53
CA ASP A 194 -5.41 0.43 -5.31
C ASP A 194 -5.91 1.04 -6.61
N THR A 195 -7.14 1.49 -6.62
CA THR A 195 -7.69 2.32 -7.69
C THR A 195 -8.72 3.28 -7.14
N ALA A 196 -8.45 4.57 -7.33
CA ALA A 196 -9.32 5.66 -6.93
C ALA A 196 -8.92 6.94 -7.67
N VAL A 197 -9.87 7.83 -7.90
CA VAL A 197 -9.57 9.19 -8.37
C VAL A 197 -9.24 10.06 -7.16
N ALA A 198 -8.15 10.84 -7.24
CA ALA A 198 -7.66 11.77 -6.22
C ALA A 198 -7.18 11.13 -4.89
N ASN A 199 -6.93 9.82 -4.82
CA ASN A 199 -6.39 9.18 -3.62
C ASN A 199 -4.93 9.58 -3.33
N GLU A 200 -4.17 10.01 -4.35
CA GLU A 200 -2.83 10.58 -4.19
C GLU A 200 -2.85 11.83 -3.29
N ALA A 201 -3.88 12.64 -3.38
CA ALA A 201 -4.08 13.80 -2.52
C ALA A 201 -4.34 13.40 -1.05
N SER A 202 -5.17 12.39 -0.82
CA SER A 202 -5.38 11.81 0.52
C SER A 202 -4.09 11.20 1.07
N ALA A 203 -3.31 10.50 0.25
CA ALA A 203 -2.03 9.93 0.64
C ALA A 203 -1.00 11.02 1.01
N ALA A 204 -0.94 12.12 0.25
CA ALA A 204 -0.08 13.27 0.55
C ALA A 204 -0.47 13.96 1.87
N LEU A 205 -1.77 14.11 2.13
CA LEU A 205 -2.30 14.63 3.40
C LEU A 205 -1.91 13.73 4.58
N LEU A 206 -2.00 12.41 4.42
CA LEU A 206 -1.58 11.44 5.45
C LEU A 206 -0.07 11.48 5.68
N LEU A 207 0.75 11.52 4.61
CA LEU A 207 2.19 11.68 4.71
C LEU A 207 2.56 12.96 5.49
N SER A 208 1.96 14.08 5.10
CA SER A 208 2.20 15.35 5.78
C SER A 208 1.80 15.29 7.26
N ARG A 209 0.65 14.71 7.56
CA ARG A 209 0.11 14.64 8.93
C ARG A 209 0.90 13.72 9.83
N LEU A 210 1.26 12.53 9.37
CA LEU A 210 1.92 11.49 10.16
C LEU A 210 3.43 11.71 10.27
N CYS A 211 4.05 12.23 9.21
CA CYS A 211 5.50 12.37 9.12
C CYS A 211 5.99 13.81 9.27
N GLY A 212 5.10 14.81 9.19
CA GLY A 212 5.46 16.24 9.28
C GLY A 212 6.09 16.77 7.99
N VAL A 213 5.93 16.08 6.88
CA VAL A 213 6.39 16.54 5.56
C VAL A 213 5.55 17.74 5.14
N PRO A 214 6.14 18.85 4.64
CA PRO A 214 5.37 19.95 4.08
C PRO A 214 4.45 19.48 2.96
N LEU A 215 3.21 19.96 2.93
CA LEU A 215 2.24 19.53 1.90
C LEU A 215 2.69 19.84 0.48
N ALA A 216 3.43 20.95 0.28
CA ALA A 216 4.02 21.28 -1.00
C ALA A 216 4.99 20.18 -1.51
N ASP A 217 5.73 19.53 -0.61
CA ASP A 217 6.65 18.45 -0.95
C ASP A 217 5.92 17.10 -1.03
N ALA A 218 4.94 16.87 -0.15
CA ALA A 218 4.16 15.62 -0.10
C ALA A 218 3.27 15.44 -1.34
N TYR A 219 2.78 16.53 -1.92
CA TYR A 219 1.91 16.55 -3.11
C TYR A 219 2.66 16.97 -4.39
N ALA A 220 3.98 17.24 -4.31
CA ALA A 220 4.73 17.67 -5.46
C ALA A 220 4.74 16.60 -6.56
N PRO A 221 4.37 16.96 -7.79
CA PRO A 221 4.47 16.07 -8.93
C PRO A 221 5.93 15.70 -9.22
N GLY A 222 6.14 14.64 -9.97
CA GLY A 222 7.46 14.31 -10.51
C GLY A 222 7.96 15.39 -11.48
N LEU A 223 9.25 15.43 -11.71
CA LEU A 223 9.90 16.48 -12.52
C LEU A 223 9.25 16.63 -13.92
N GLN A 224 9.00 15.52 -14.61
CA GLN A 224 8.36 15.54 -15.93
C GLN A 224 6.93 16.09 -15.85
N GLN A 225 6.16 15.67 -14.87
CA GLN A 225 4.80 16.15 -14.67
C GLN A 225 4.76 17.64 -14.28
N MET A 226 5.77 18.15 -13.56
CA MET A 226 5.88 19.58 -13.28
C MET A 226 6.04 20.41 -14.55
N MET A 227 6.75 19.88 -15.57
CA MET A 227 6.91 20.57 -16.86
C MET A 227 5.64 20.61 -17.68
N GLU A 228 4.72 19.66 -17.45
CA GLU A 228 3.45 19.52 -18.18
C GLU A 228 2.26 20.15 -17.42
N THR A 229 2.41 20.42 -16.12
CA THR A 229 1.33 20.95 -15.28
C THR A 229 1.33 22.47 -15.29
N ASP A 230 0.16 23.08 -15.50
CA ASP A 230 -0.03 24.52 -15.30
C ASP A 230 0.29 24.89 -13.84
N PRO A 231 1.28 25.78 -13.60
CA PRO A 231 1.65 26.20 -12.26
C PRO A 231 0.50 26.80 -11.45
N ALA A 232 -0.43 27.52 -12.10
CA ALA A 232 -1.59 28.10 -11.44
C ALA A 232 -2.58 27.03 -11.01
N LEU A 233 -2.80 26.00 -11.82
CA LEU A 233 -3.64 24.86 -11.45
C LEU A 233 -3.01 24.09 -10.29
N TRP A 234 -1.70 23.84 -10.32
CA TRP A 234 -1.01 23.16 -9.22
C TRP A 234 -1.13 23.96 -7.92
N GLN A 235 -0.91 25.26 -7.96
CA GLN A 235 -1.05 26.14 -6.78
C GLN A 235 -2.46 26.08 -6.23
N LYS A 236 -3.49 26.16 -7.10
CA LYS A 236 -4.90 26.03 -6.68
C LYS A 236 -5.17 24.70 -5.97
N ARG A 237 -4.65 23.59 -6.50
CA ARG A 237 -4.76 22.27 -5.88
C ARG A 237 -4.05 22.20 -4.53
N LEU A 238 -2.86 22.78 -4.44
CA LEU A 238 -2.10 22.86 -3.19
C LEU A 238 -2.86 23.70 -2.14
N ASP A 239 -3.46 24.83 -2.51
CA ASP A 239 -4.23 25.67 -1.60
C ASP A 239 -5.42 24.92 -1.00
N VAL A 240 -6.09 24.08 -1.79
CA VAL A 240 -7.15 23.18 -1.30
C VAL A 240 -6.60 22.24 -0.22
N LEU A 241 -5.47 21.59 -0.48
CA LEU A 241 -4.85 20.66 0.47
C LEU A 241 -4.36 21.35 1.74
N LEU A 242 -3.81 22.57 1.63
CA LEU A 242 -3.43 23.39 2.78
C LEU A 242 -4.63 23.75 3.66
N ALA A 243 -5.77 24.09 3.04
CA ALA A 243 -7.01 24.35 3.77
C ALA A 243 -7.52 23.09 4.50
N VAL A 244 -7.48 21.91 3.84
CA VAL A 244 -7.82 20.62 4.45
C VAL A 244 -6.86 20.30 5.60
N GLY A 245 -5.56 20.41 5.38
CA GLY A 245 -4.54 20.15 6.41
C GLY A 245 -4.70 21.05 7.65
N THR A 246 -5.05 22.33 7.44
CA THR A 246 -5.31 23.31 8.51
C THR A 246 -6.58 22.94 9.27
N ARG A 247 -7.67 22.59 8.57
CA ARG A 247 -8.93 22.18 9.18
C ARG A 247 -8.74 21.01 10.14
N HIS A 248 -7.97 20.03 9.71
CA HIS A 248 -7.74 18.78 10.45
C HIS A 248 -6.43 18.78 11.25
N ARG A 249 -5.90 19.99 11.63
CA ARG A 249 -4.62 20.10 12.37
C ARG A 249 -4.57 19.33 13.69
N HIS A 250 -5.72 19.04 14.28
CA HIS A 250 -5.85 18.29 15.53
C HIS A 250 -5.98 16.78 15.35
N ALA A 251 -6.06 16.27 14.11
CA ALA A 251 -6.07 14.85 13.82
C ALA A 251 -4.66 14.26 14.02
N VAL A 252 -4.32 13.96 15.28
CA VAL A 252 -3.00 13.45 15.69
C VAL A 252 -3.06 11.94 15.89
N GLY A 253 -2.04 11.25 15.38
CA GLY A 253 -1.95 9.80 15.41
C GLY A 253 -2.65 9.10 14.23
N PRO A 254 -2.35 7.79 14.02
CA PRO A 254 -2.73 7.08 12.81
C PRO A 254 -4.24 6.98 12.60
N MET A 255 -5.02 6.67 13.65
CA MET A 255 -6.48 6.52 13.53
C MET A 255 -7.18 7.86 13.26
N ALA A 256 -6.79 8.91 13.98
CA ALA A 256 -7.39 10.23 13.79
C ALA A 256 -7.03 10.81 12.42
N ALA A 257 -5.79 10.65 11.97
CA ALA A 257 -5.35 11.06 10.64
C ALA A 257 -6.08 10.28 9.54
N LEU A 258 -6.17 8.95 9.67
CA LEU A 258 -6.90 8.09 8.72
C LEU A 258 -8.37 8.51 8.60
N ALA A 259 -9.07 8.69 9.72
CA ALA A 259 -10.47 9.08 9.72
C ALA A 259 -10.68 10.48 9.11
N ALA A 260 -9.78 11.42 9.39
CA ALA A 260 -9.91 12.79 8.92
C ALA A 260 -9.56 12.97 7.44
N LEU A 261 -8.56 12.25 6.92
CA LEU A 261 -7.86 12.56 5.67
C LEU A 261 -7.75 11.38 4.69
N GLY A 262 -8.05 10.16 5.13
CA GLY A 262 -7.85 8.94 4.33
C GLY A 262 -9.00 8.60 3.40
N GLY A 263 -8.95 7.38 2.85
CA GLY A 263 -9.98 6.75 2.04
C GLY A 263 -10.26 5.33 2.54
N TYR A 264 -11.36 4.75 2.10
CA TYR A 264 -11.74 3.39 2.53
C TYR A 264 -10.78 2.33 2.00
N GLU A 265 -10.25 2.49 0.79
CA GLU A 265 -9.22 1.61 0.22
C GLU A 265 -7.92 1.70 1.02
N ILE A 266 -7.48 2.90 1.42
CA ILE A 266 -6.28 3.11 2.26
C ILE A 266 -6.47 2.43 3.61
N ALA A 267 -7.63 2.57 4.23
CA ALA A 267 -7.96 1.95 5.51
C ALA A 267 -7.99 0.41 5.39
N MET A 268 -8.62 -0.13 4.34
CA MET A 268 -8.67 -1.58 4.13
C MET A 268 -7.29 -2.16 3.82
N MET A 269 -6.47 -1.47 3.01
CA MET A 269 -5.08 -1.89 2.77
C MET A 269 -4.27 -1.92 4.07
N ALA A 270 -4.43 -0.91 4.95
CA ALA A 270 -3.77 -0.93 6.26
C ALA A 270 -4.22 -2.12 7.11
N GLY A 271 -5.52 -2.43 7.12
CA GLY A 271 -6.06 -3.62 7.77
C GLY A 271 -5.52 -4.92 7.18
N ALA A 272 -5.44 -5.02 5.86
CA ALA A 272 -4.85 -6.16 5.15
C ALA A 272 -3.37 -6.37 5.52
N MET A 273 -2.58 -5.29 5.62
CA MET A 273 -1.17 -5.34 6.06
C MET A 273 -1.05 -5.85 7.50
N LEU A 274 -1.90 -5.37 8.42
CA LEU A 274 -1.93 -5.81 9.82
C LEU A 274 -2.21 -7.31 9.93
N GLN A 275 -3.24 -7.80 9.23
CA GLN A 275 -3.60 -9.21 9.26
C GLN A 275 -2.54 -10.09 8.61
N ALA A 276 -2.04 -9.71 7.42
CA ALA A 276 -1.00 -10.46 6.73
C ALA A 276 0.26 -10.61 7.59
N ALA A 277 0.70 -9.52 8.24
CA ALA A 277 1.84 -9.54 9.13
C ALA A 277 1.63 -10.47 10.34
N SER A 278 0.43 -10.48 10.94
CA SER A 278 0.09 -11.38 12.06
C SER A 278 0.15 -12.86 11.66
N GLU A 279 -0.12 -13.16 10.39
CA GLU A 279 -0.06 -14.51 9.81
C GLU A 279 1.31 -14.81 9.16
N ARG A 280 2.30 -13.94 9.37
CA ARG A 280 3.64 -14.06 8.82
C ARG A 280 3.66 -14.19 7.29
N ARG A 281 2.84 -13.38 6.60
CA ARG A 281 2.80 -13.29 5.14
C ARG A 281 3.61 -12.07 4.68
N LEU A 282 4.27 -12.20 3.55
CA LEU A 282 4.90 -11.07 2.87
C LEU A 282 3.84 -10.20 2.19
N VAL A 283 3.98 -8.89 2.30
CA VAL A 283 3.11 -7.93 1.61
C VAL A 283 3.94 -7.06 0.68
N MET A 284 3.65 -7.10 -0.62
CA MET A 284 4.22 -6.18 -1.60
C MET A 284 3.30 -4.98 -1.80
N VAL A 285 3.87 -3.78 -1.75
CA VAL A 285 3.15 -2.50 -1.80
C VAL A 285 3.53 -1.75 -3.06
N ASP A 286 2.55 -1.26 -3.80
CA ASP A 286 2.74 -0.68 -5.13
C ASP A 286 2.89 0.84 -5.13
N SER A 287 1.91 1.56 -4.54
CA SER A 287 1.59 2.95 -4.83
C SER A 287 1.83 3.91 -3.67
N LEU A 288 1.66 5.23 -3.94
CA LEU A 288 1.63 6.26 -2.90
C LEU A 288 0.49 6.01 -1.88
N ALA A 289 -0.69 5.58 -2.34
CA ALA A 289 -1.81 5.24 -1.46
C ALA A 289 -1.51 3.99 -0.62
N GLY A 290 -0.88 2.96 -1.22
CA GLY A 290 -0.37 1.80 -0.49
C GLY A 290 0.69 2.20 0.55
N GLY A 291 1.58 3.13 0.22
CA GLY A 291 2.54 3.70 1.17
C GLY A 291 1.87 4.45 2.32
N ALA A 292 0.79 5.21 2.06
CA ALA A 292 0.00 5.86 3.11
C ALA A 292 -0.69 4.82 4.02
N ALA A 293 -1.20 3.74 3.47
CA ALA A 293 -1.72 2.61 4.25
C ALA A 293 -0.63 1.98 5.14
N ALA A 294 0.60 1.84 4.61
CA ALA A 294 1.74 1.35 5.37
C ALA A 294 2.14 2.30 6.52
N LEU A 295 2.08 3.63 6.31
CA LEU A 295 2.29 4.61 7.40
C LEU A 295 1.26 4.45 8.53
N VAL A 296 -0.01 4.25 8.16
CA VAL A 296 -1.08 4.01 9.13
C VAL A 296 -0.86 2.69 9.86
N ALA A 297 -0.62 1.59 9.14
CA ALA A 297 -0.42 0.27 9.72
C ALA A 297 0.78 0.23 10.68
N ARG A 298 1.93 0.79 10.27
CA ARG A 298 3.13 0.91 11.13
C ARG A 298 2.92 1.86 12.31
N GLY A 299 2.11 2.90 12.12
CA GLY A 299 1.76 3.80 13.21
C GLY A 299 0.89 3.14 14.27
N LEU A 300 0.08 2.14 13.90
CA LEU A 300 -0.73 1.32 14.80
C LEU A 300 0.10 0.19 15.42
N VAL A 301 0.86 -0.54 14.60
CA VAL A 301 1.68 -1.69 15.00
C VAL A 301 3.03 -1.61 14.28
N PRO A 302 4.09 -1.12 14.91
CA PRO A 302 5.40 -0.91 14.27
C PRO A 302 5.99 -2.16 13.61
N ALA A 303 5.77 -3.35 14.18
CA ALA A 303 6.28 -4.62 13.68
C ALA A 303 5.76 -4.99 12.27
N VAL A 304 4.67 -4.39 11.79
CA VAL A 304 4.16 -4.61 10.42
C VAL A 304 5.21 -4.27 9.37
N GLY A 305 6.07 -3.27 9.65
CA GLY A 305 7.14 -2.86 8.72
C GLY A 305 8.07 -3.99 8.31
N ASP A 306 8.28 -5.00 9.16
CA ASP A 306 9.16 -6.14 8.88
C ASP A 306 8.62 -7.05 7.76
N TYR A 307 7.33 -6.94 7.45
CA TYR A 307 6.59 -7.77 6.48
C TYR A 307 6.33 -7.07 5.15
N LEU A 308 6.68 -5.77 5.03
CA LEU A 308 6.40 -4.97 3.86
C LEU A 308 7.59 -4.92 2.90
N VAL A 309 7.30 -5.03 1.60
CA VAL A 309 8.25 -4.81 0.50
C VAL A 309 7.62 -3.83 -0.48
N PHE A 310 8.34 -2.77 -0.80
CA PHE A 310 7.86 -1.76 -1.74
C PHE A 310 8.34 -2.11 -3.15
N ALA A 311 7.38 -2.26 -4.06
CA ALA A 311 7.64 -2.74 -5.41
C ALA A 311 8.39 -1.71 -6.25
N GLN A 312 8.02 -0.43 -6.15
CA GLN A 312 8.61 0.62 -6.97
C GLN A 312 8.84 1.91 -6.19
N ARG A 313 9.69 2.76 -6.73
CA ARG A 313 9.68 4.20 -6.51
C ARG A 313 8.97 4.85 -7.70
N THR A 314 7.90 5.56 -7.46
CA THR A 314 7.24 6.35 -8.49
C THR A 314 7.94 7.70 -8.68
N THR A 315 7.58 8.44 -9.72
CA THR A 315 8.21 9.73 -10.02
C THR A 315 7.82 10.85 -9.06
N GLU A 316 6.73 10.69 -8.29
CA GLU A 316 6.26 11.71 -7.34
C GLU A 316 7.23 11.92 -6.17
N THR A 317 7.52 13.18 -5.86
CA THR A 317 8.35 13.56 -4.72
C THR A 317 7.79 13.03 -3.40
N GLY A 318 6.47 13.09 -3.23
CA GLY A 318 5.78 12.58 -2.04
C GLY A 318 6.03 11.10 -1.80
N HIS A 319 6.02 10.26 -2.86
CA HIS A 319 6.30 8.83 -2.71
C HIS A 319 7.75 8.57 -2.27
N ARG A 320 8.71 9.29 -2.85
CA ARG A 320 10.11 9.20 -2.42
C ARG A 320 10.26 9.56 -0.93
N LEU A 321 9.64 10.65 -0.48
CA LEU A 321 9.67 11.08 0.93
C LEU A 321 8.99 10.04 1.83
N MET A 322 7.87 9.47 1.39
CA MET A 322 7.17 8.41 2.11
C MET A 322 8.05 7.16 2.30
N LEU A 323 8.74 6.70 1.26
CA LEU A 323 9.68 5.59 1.35
C LEU A 323 10.81 5.87 2.33
N ILE A 324 11.34 7.10 2.38
CA ILE A 324 12.35 7.52 3.35
C ILE A 324 11.81 7.41 4.79
N HIS A 325 10.60 7.91 5.06
CA HIS A 325 9.97 7.82 6.38
C HIS A 325 9.62 6.39 6.78
N LEU A 326 9.30 5.54 5.81
CA LEU A 326 9.08 4.12 6.02
C LEU A 326 10.39 3.34 6.15
N GLN A 327 11.55 3.98 5.94
CA GLN A 327 12.87 3.33 5.87
C GLN A 327 12.90 2.21 4.83
N ALA A 328 12.15 2.41 3.75
CA ALA A 328 11.93 1.44 2.71
C ALA A 328 12.86 1.70 1.52
N GLN A 329 13.35 0.62 0.93
CA GLN A 329 14.07 0.65 -0.32
C GLN A 329 13.26 -0.12 -1.37
N PRO A 330 12.77 0.52 -2.41
CA PRO A 330 11.96 -0.13 -3.45
C PRO A 330 12.79 -1.13 -4.26
N LEU A 331 12.11 -2.11 -4.87
CA LEU A 331 12.75 -3.09 -5.75
C LEU A 331 13.02 -2.51 -7.14
N LEU A 332 12.11 -1.70 -7.66
CA LEU A 332 12.18 -1.11 -8.99
C LEU A 332 12.28 0.42 -8.89
N ASP A 333 13.09 0.98 -9.77
CA ASP A 333 13.27 2.41 -9.96
C ASP A 333 13.36 2.66 -11.48
N LEU A 334 12.18 2.73 -12.12
CA LEU A 334 12.02 2.73 -13.57
C LEU A 334 11.16 3.91 -14.05
N ASP A 335 11.05 4.97 -13.24
CA ASP A 335 10.26 6.17 -13.51
C ASP A 335 8.78 5.91 -13.84
N MET A 336 8.25 4.78 -13.34
CA MET A 336 6.86 4.38 -13.53
C MET A 336 5.91 5.16 -12.60
N ARG A 337 4.65 5.29 -13.06
CA ARG A 337 3.52 5.80 -12.27
C ARG A 337 2.33 4.83 -12.36
N LEU A 338 2.64 3.55 -12.18
CA LEU A 338 1.65 2.50 -12.29
C LEU A 338 0.88 2.34 -10.98
N GLN A 339 -0.36 1.91 -11.10
CA GLN A 339 -1.29 1.64 -9.99
C GLN A 339 -1.85 0.21 -10.13
N GLN A 340 -2.82 -0.12 -9.31
CA GLN A 340 -3.56 -1.39 -9.34
C GLN A 340 -2.68 -2.63 -9.07
N GLY A 341 -1.53 -2.46 -8.42
CA GLY A 341 -0.60 -3.55 -8.15
C GLY A 341 0.27 -3.96 -9.34
N LEU A 342 0.27 -3.20 -10.43
CA LEU A 342 1.02 -3.53 -11.63
C LEU A 342 2.53 -3.57 -11.37
N ALA A 343 3.06 -2.64 -10.57
CA ALA A 343 4.48 -2.66 -10.22
C ALA A 343 4.82 -3.84 -9.30
N CYS A 344 3.91 -4.28 -8.44
CA CYS A 344 4.09 -5.52 -7.67
C CYS A 344 4.22 -6.74 -8.59
N LEU A 345 3.38 -6.83 -9.63
CA LEU A 345 3.48 -7.91 -10.62
C LEU A 345 4.81 -7.89 -11.38
N LEU A 346 5.29 -6.69 -11.75
CA LEU A 346 6.59 -6.53 -12.41
C LEU A 346 7.77 -6.88 -11.49
N ALA A 347 7.66 -6.59 -10.19
CA ALA A 347 8.67 -6.90 -9.18
C ALA A 347 8.61 -8.36 -8.69
N TRP A 348 7.51 -9.09 -8.91
CA TRP A 348 7.30 -10.43 -8.39
C TRP A 348 8.37 -11.45 -8.81
N PRO A 349 8.95 -11.43 -10.03
CA PRO A 349 10.08 -12.29 -10.37
C PRO A 349 11.27 -12.14 -9.43
N LEU A 350 11.56 -10.94 -8.92
CA LEU A 350 12.61 -10.71 -7.92
C LEU A 350 12.24 -11.34 -6.58
N GLY A 351 10.95 -11.30 -6.20
CA GLY A 351 10.43 -11.99 -5.03
C GLY A 351 10.62 -13.51 -5.10
N LYS A 352 10.35 -14.11 -6.27
CA LYS A 352 10.61 -15.55 -6.51
C LYS A 352 12.09 -15.88 -6.42
N ALA A 353 12.96 -15.10 -7.07
CA ALA A 353 14.40 -15.30 -7.00
C ALA A 353 14.93 -15.20 -5.56
N ALA A 354 14.46 -14.21 -4.79
CA ALA A 354 14.85 -14.05 -3.39
C ALA A 354 14.37 -15.22 -2.52
N ARG A 355 13.17 -15.74 -2.76
CA ARG A 355 12.66 -16.93 -2.09
C ARG A 355 13.54 -18.16 -2.35
N ASP A 356 13.94 -18.36 -3.61
CA ASP A 356 14.80 -19.49 -3.99
C ASP A 356 16.20 -19.35 -3.33
N LEU A 357 16.73 -18.12 -3.24
CA LEU A 357 17.98 -17.83 -2.52
C LEU A 357 17.84 -18.01 -0.99
N ALA A 358 16.70 -17.64 -0.41
CA ALA A 358 16.42 -17.88 1.00
C ALA A 358 16.40 -19.38 1.32
N GLY A 359 15.92 -20.18 0.37
CA GLY A 359 15.85 -21.64 0.39
C GLY A 359 14.95 -22.20 1.49
N SER A 360 14.43 -23.41 1.27
CA SER A 360 13.93 -24.20 2.38
C SER A 360 15.10 -24.65 3.22
N VAL A 361 15.25 -24.08 4.40
CA VAL A 361 16.16 -24.66 5.40
C VAL A 361 15.51 -25.97 5.85
N LYS A 362 15.90 -27.10 5.22
CA LYS A 362 15.63 -28.39 5.83
C LYS A 362 16.33 -28.38 7.17
N ALA A 363 15.52 -28.45 8.25
CA ALA A 363 16.00 -28.59 9.61
C ALA A 363 16.85 -29.85 9.76
#